data_44eb5957ba72a502d6fe48ad7585ce89
#
_entry.id   44eb5957ba72a502d6fe48ad7585ce89
#
_cell.length_a   1.000
_cell.length_b   1.000
_cell.length_c   1.000
_cell.angle_alpha   90.00
_cell.angle_beta   90.00
_cell.angle_gamma   90.00
#
_symmetry.space_group_name_H-M   'P 1'
#
loop_
_entity.id
_entity.type
_entity.pdbx_description
1 polymer ?
#
loop_
_entity_poly.entity_id
_entity_poly.type
_entity_poly.pdbx_seq_one_letter_code
_entity_poly.pdbx_strand_id
1 'polypeptide(L)'
;MKRFVNLLIAKSIVDTVLVSVIAVAAYVDAFPPTFHGWGEAVVEARSVSGWVVSASDPWRRVEVQLFVDGKLAGTQVAYLSRPDVVAAGWSRDEWHGYSFSMPALAAGVHEARVYALHRSGNGGRYTLQLLGDPIRFEVSADGSWR
;
A
#
# COMPACT_ATOMS: atom_id res chain seq x y z
N MET A 1 14.77 -9.86 53.71
CA MET A 1 14.13 -10.71 52.68
C MET A 1 13.02 -9.97 51.92
N LYS A 2 11.99 -9.43 52.58
CA LYS A 2 10.84 -8.75 51.88
C LYS A 2 11.26 -7.58 50.96
N ARG A 3 12.23 -6.75 51.40
CA ARG A 3 12.70 -5.60 50.56
C ARG A 3 13.41 -6.06 49.28
N PHE A 4 14.18 -7.16 49.35
CA PHE A 4 14.86 -7.72 48.18
C PHE A 4 13.85 -8.32 47.17
N VAL A 5 12.85 -9.04 47.66
CA VAL A 5 11.76 -9.58 46.80
C VAL A 5 10.98 -8.46 46.11
N ASN A 6 10.63 -7.40 46.86
CA ASN A 6 9.93 -6.25 46.27
C ASN A 6 10.77 -5.55 45.19
N LEU A 7 12.10 -5.47 45.39
CA LEU A 7 13.00 -4.87 44.40
C LEU A 7 13.07 -5.73 43.12
N LEU A 8 13.11 -7.05 43.25
CA LEU A 8 13.06 -7.96 42.10
C LEU A 8 11.74 -7.87 41.35
N ILE A 9 10.62 -7.81 42.05
CA ILE A 9 9.31 -7.64 41.46
C ILE A 9 9.23 -6.30 40.68
N ALA A 10 9.66 -5.21 41.31
CA ALA A 10 9.66 -3.89 40.68
C ALA A 10 10.54 -3.88 39.42
N LYS A 11 11.74 -4.48 39.49
CA LYS A 11 12.62 -4.60 38.33
C LYS A 11 11.96 -5.40 37.18
N SER A 12 11.35 -6.54 37.52
CA SER A 12 10.69 -7.41 36.53
C SER A 12 9.53 -6.67 35.83
N ILE A 13 8.76 -5.87 36.57
CA ILE A 13 7.68 -5.05 35.97
C ILE A 13 8.26 -4.02 35.01
N VAL A 14 9.30 -3.30 35.42
CA VAL A 14 9.95 -2.29 34.56
C VAL A 14 10.51 -2.93 33.29
N ASP A 15 11.22 -4.07 33.42
CA ASP A 15 11.78 -4.78 32.26
C ASP A 15 10.68 -5.25 31.31
N THR A 16 9.55 -5.76 31.83
CA THR A 16 8.40 -6.18 31.02
C THR A 16 7.78 -5.01 30.28
N VAL A 17 7.57 -3.88 30.96
CA VAL A 17 7.01 -2.67 30.33
C VAL A 17 7.96 -2.17 29.23
N LEU A 18 9.27 -2.11 29.50
CA LEU A 18 10.26 -1.67 28.54
C LEU A 18 10.27 -2.55 27.27
N VAL A 19 10.28 -3.87 27.45
CA VAL A 19 10.25 -4.83 26.33
C VAL A 19 8.94 -4.67 25.53
N SER A 20 7.82 -4.49 26.23
CA SER A 20 6.52 -4.27 25.55
C SER A 20 6.50 -2.98 24.73
N VAL A 21 7.04 -1.89 25.27
CA VAL A 21 7.13 -0.60 24.53
C VAL A 21 8.04 -0.74 23.31
N ILE A 22 9.19 -1.41 23.44
CA ILE A 22 10.10 -1.65 22.32
C ILE A 22 9.42 -2.54 21.27
N ALA A 23 8.71 -3.59 21.68
CA ALA A 23 8.00 -4.47 20.75
C ALA A 23 6.90 -3.73 19.99
N VAL A 24 6.10 -2.89 20.66
CA VAL A 24 5.08 -2.05 20.03
C VAL A 24 5.71 -1.05 19.07
N ALA A 25 6.78 -0.36 19.48
CA ALA A 25 7.49 0.58 18.63
C ALA A 25 8.05 -0.10 17.37
N ALA A 26 8.68 -1.26 17.53
CA ALA A 26 9.20 -2.06 16.42
C ALA A 26 8.07 -2.56 15.50
N TYR A 27 6.91 -2.94 16.07
CA TYR A 27 5.73 -3.35 15.29
C TYR A 27 5.19 -2.19 14.45
N VAL A 28 5.00 -1.01 15.04
CA VAL A 28 4.50 0.18 14.33
C VAL A 28 5.46 0.64 13.24
N ASP A 29 6.78 0.48 13.45
CA ASP A 29 7.80 0.83 12.46
C ASP A 29 7.92 -0.23 11.34
N ALA A 30 7.65 -1.50 11.64
CA ALA A 30 7.73 -2.61 10.68
C ALA A 30 6.46 -2.76 9.83
N PHE A 31 5.28 -2.42 10.39
CA PHE A 31 3.99 -2.51 9.71
C PHE A 31 3.49 -1.12 9.35
N PRO A 32 3.44 -0.79 8.05
CA PRO A 32 3.00 0.52 7.59
C PRO A 32 1.53 0.77 7.96
N PRO A 33 1.11 2.02 8.03
CA PRO A 33 -0.29 2.36 8.16
C PRO A 33 -1.09 1.69 7.04
N THR A 34 -2.31 1.26 7.35
CA THR A 34 -3.19 0.61 6.39
C THR A 34 -3.58 1.59 5.29
N PHE A 35 -3.37 1.19 4.05
CA PHE A 35 -3.92 1.87 2.89
C PHE A 35 -5.24 1.20 2.50
N HIS A 36 -6.23 2.00 2.20
CA HIS A 36 -7.44 1.57 1.51
C HIS A 36 -7.28 1.89 0.05
N GLY A 37 -7.54 0.95 -0.82
CA GLY A 37 -7.39 1.16 -2.23
C GLY A 37 -7.76 -0.06 -3.05
N TRP A 38 -7.97 0.19 -4.33
CA TRP A 38 -8.35 -0.82 -5.28
C TRP A 38 -7.91 -0.41 -6.68
N GLY A 39 -7.69 -1.39 -7.55
CA GLY A 39 -7.34 -1.18 -8.93
C GLY A 39 -7.95 -2.23 -9.84
N GLU A 40 -8.17 -1.83 -11.09
CA GLU A 40 -8.72 -2.68 -12.14
C GLU A 40 -8.02 -2.43 -13.48
N ALA A 41 -8.09 -3.41 -14.37
CA ALA A 41 -7.71 -3.23 -15.76
C ALA A 41 -8.83 -2.54 -16.53
N VAL A 42 -8.50 -1.44 -17.19
CA VAL A 42 -9.39 -0.77 -18.14
C VAL A 42 -8.99 -1.22 -19.55
N VAL A 43 -9.71 -2.20 -20.08
CA VAL A 43 -9.37 -2.91 -21.32
C VAL A 43 -9.26 -1.95 -22.49
N GLU A 44 -10.25 -1.08 -22.67
CA GLU A 44 -10.35 -0.13 -23.79
C GLU A 44 -9.19 0.87 -23.79
N ALA A 45 -8.76 1.30 -22.61
CA ALA A 45 -7.67 2.26 -22.43
C ALA A 45 -6.29 1.59 -22.32
N ARG A 46 -6.24 0.26 -22.29
CA ARG A 46 -5.00 -0.51 -22.00
C ARG A 46 -4.25 0.05 -20.80
N SER A 47 -4.98 0.25 -19.72
CA SER A 47 -4.45 0.85 -18.52
C SER A 47 -4.87 0.07 -17.26
N VAL A 48 -4.13 0.26 -16.19
CA VAL A 48 -4.54 -0.14 -14.85
C VAL A 48 -4.83 1.11 -14.06
N SER A 49 -6.07 1.26 -13.61
CA SER A 49 -6.56 2.45 -12.91
C SER A 49 -7.16 2.07 -11.57
N GLY A 50 -7.17 3.02 -10.64
CA GLY A 50 -7.75 2.79 -9.34
C GLY A 50 -7.64 4.01 -8.43
N TRP A 51 -7.72 3.75 -7.14
CA TRP A 51 -7.59 4.77 -6.12
C TRP A 51 -6.89 4.21 -4.87
N VAL A 52 -6.31 5.11 -4.06
CA VAL A 52 -5.66 4.76 -2.80
C VAL A 52 -5.75 5.91 -1.80
N VAL A 53 -6.10 5.59 -0.56
CA VAL A 53 -6.20 6.53 0.56
C VAL A 53 -5.44 5.96 1.74
N SER A 54 -4.70 6.82 2.45
CA SER A 54 -4.10 6.45 3.73
C SER A 54 -5.15 6.52 4.83
N ALA A 55 -5.36 5.43 5.57
CA ALA A 55 -6.30 5.40 6.69
C ALA A 55 -5.90 6.35 7.84
N SER A 56 -4.60 6.57 8.04
CA SER A 56 -4.07 7.45 9.08
C SER A 56 -4.06 8.93 8.70
N ASP A 57 -4.02 9.23 7.39
CA ASP A 57 -4.02 10.60 6.86
C ASP A 57 -4.76 10.65 5.52
N PRO A 58 -6.09 10.92 5.56
CA PRO A 58 -6.93 10.95 4.35
C PRO A 58 -6.62 12.09 3.37
N TRP A 59 -5.76 13.05 3.75
CA TRP A 59 -5.31 14.14 2.89
C TRP A 59 -4.00 13.84 2.17
N ARG A 60 -3.28 12.82 2.65
CA ARG A 60 -1.98 12.47 2.12
C ARG A 60 -2.11 11.85 0.73
N ARG A 61 -1.29 12.35 -0.20
CA ARG A 61 -1.11 11.69 -1.51
C ARG A 61 -0.20 10.49 -1.35
N VAL A 62 -0.63 9.38 -1.91
CA VAL A 62 0.07 8.10 -1.80
C VAL A 62 0.80 7.82 -3.10
N GLU A 63 2.07 7.46 -2.99
CA GLU A 63 2.84 6.96 -4.13
C GLU A 63 2.45 5.51 -4.40
N VAL A 64 2.18 5.19 -5.65
CA VAL A 64 1.80 3.85 -6.10
C VAL A 64 2.77 3.33 -7.14
N GLN A 65 2.99 2.03 -7.13
CA GLN A 65 3.86 1.32 -8.06
C GLN A 65 3.09 0.20 -8.75
N LEU A 66 3.20 0.14 -10.05
CA LEU A 66 2.67 -0.94 -10.87
C LEU A 66 3.78 -1.93 -11.19
N PHE A 67 3.51 -3.19 -10.93
CA PHE A 67 4.32 -4.33 -11.37
C PHE A 67 3.53 -5.14 -12.38
N VAL A 68 4.19 -5.53 -13.45
CA VAL A 68 3.64 -6.44 -14.47
C VAL A 68 4.57 -7.64 -14.57
N ASP A 69 4.03 -8.83 -14.40
CA ASP A 69 4.78 -10.09 -14.37
C ASP A 69 6.00 -10.04 -13.43
N GLY A 70 5.80 -9.40 -12.26
CA GLY A 70 6.84 -9.24 -11.24
C GLY A 70 7.90 -8.16 -11.54
N LYS A 71 7.79 -7.43 -12.64
CA LYS A 71 8.71 -6.33 -13.01
C LYS A 71 8.04 -4.98 -12.78
N LEU A 72 8.79 -4.03 -12.22
CA LEU A 72 8.32 -2.66 -12.06
C LEU A 72 8.05 -2.04 -13.44
N ALA A 73 6.78 -1.67 -13.68
CA ALA A 73 6.34 -1.06 -14.93
C ALA A 73 6.13 0.46 -14.81
N GLY A 74 5.85 0.98 -13.61
CA GLY A 74 5.67 2.40 -13.40
C GLY A 74 5.53 2.80 -11.93
N THR A 75 5.75 4.08 -11.69
CA THR A 75 5.58 4.71 -10.36
C THR A 75 4.90 6.06 -10.57
N GLN A 76 3.91 6.37 -9.77
CA GLN A 76 3.25 7.70 -9.76
C GLN A 76 2.64 8.02 -8.41
N VAL A 77 2.32 9.28 -8.19
CA VAL A 77 1.52 9.72 -7.04
C VAL A 77 0.05 9.68 -7.44
N ALA A 78 -0.79 9.12 -6.58
CA ALA A 78 -2.24 9.14 -6.76
C ALA A 78 -2.75 10.58 -6.64
N TYR A 79 -3.17 11.16 -7.77
CA TYR A 79 -3.60 12.56 -7.89
C TYR A 79 -4.64 12.76 -9.01
N LEU A 80 -5.39 11.72 -9.35
CA LEU A 80 -6.51 11.84 -10.28
C LEU A 80 -7.82 12.00 -9.50
N SER A 81 -8.76 12.75 -10.08
CA SER A 81 -10.07 13.00 -9.47
C SER A 81 -10.89 11.70 -9.37
N ARG A 82 -11.38 11.41 -8.17
CA ARG A 82 -12.24 10.26 -7.82
C ARG A 82 -13.32 10.71 -6.84
N PRO A 83 -14.33 11.46 -7.29
CA PRO A 83 -15.43 11.93 -6.45
C PRO A 83 -16.26 10.78 -5.86
N ASP A 84 -16.25 9.62 -6.50
CA ASP A 84 -16.87 8.40 -5.98
C ASP A 84 -16.23 7.90 -4.68
N VAL A 85 -14.92 8.08 -4.50
CA VAL A 85 -14.19 7.71 -3.28
C VAL A 85 -14.59 8.62 -2.11
N VAL A 86 -14.82 9.91 -2.40
CA VAL A 86 -15.36 10.87 -1.42
C VAL A 86 -16.80 10.52 -1.05
N ALA A 87 -17.64 10.25 -2.06
CA ALA A 87 -19.04 9.89 -1.86
C ALA A 87 -19.18 8.58 -1.03
N ALA A 88 -18.25 7.65 -1.17
CA ALA A 88 -18.18 6.43 -0.38
C ALA A 88 -17.62 6.64 1.04
N GLY A 89 -17.16 7.84 1.38
CA GLY A 89 -16.64 8.19 2.70
C GLY A 89 -15.19 7.74 2.98
N TRP A 90 -14.46 7.28 1.96
CA TRP A 90 -13.08 6.82 2.11
C TRP A 90 -12.07 7.95 2.24
N SER A 91 -12.32 9.10 1.58
CA SER A 91 -11.43 10.26 1.62
C SER A 91 -12.17 11.55 1.93
N ARG A 92 -11.40 12.63 2.16
CA ARG A 92 -11.92 13.98 2.42
C ARG A 92 -11.90 14.86 1.19
N ASP A 93 -11.14 14.48 0.17
CA ASP A 93 -11.08 15.13 -1.13
C ASP A 93 -11.03 14.09 -2.27
N GLU A 94 -11.14 14.54 -3.51
CA GLU A 94 -11.26 13.67 -4.69
C GLU A 94 -9.92 13.23 -5.31
N TRP A 95 -8.79 13.76 -4.86
CA TRP A 95 -7.50 13.59 -5.53
C TRP A 95 -6.73 12.36 -5.05
N HIS A 96 -7.31 11.17 -5.21
CA HIS A 96 -6.77 9.90 -4.75
C HIS A 96 -6.71 8.82 -5.84
N GLY A 97 -7.03 9.18 -7.07
CA GLY A 97 -6.98 8.25 -8.20
C GLY A 97 -5.59 8.11 -8.80
N TYR A 98 -5.37 6.99 -9.46
CA TYR A 98 -4.20 6.73 -10.30
C TYR A 98 -4.59 6.01 -11.58
N SER A 99 -3.74 6.13 -12.62
CA SER A 99 -3.91 5.41 -13.88
C SER A 99 -2.54 5.19 -14.51
N PHE A 100 -2.20 3.94 -14.76
CA PHE A 100 -0.98 3.53 -15.45
C PHE A 100 -1.30 3.07 -16.85
N SER A 101 -0.72 3.71 -17.86
CA SER A 101 -0.70 3.14 -19.21
C SER A 101 0.20 1.92 -19.23
N MET A 102 -0.27 0.83 -19.79
CA MET A 102 0.50 -0.41 -19.82
C MET A 102 1.55 -0.39 -20.94
N PRO A 103 2.74 -0.97 -20.68
CA PRO A 103 3.72 -1.17 -21.72
C PRO A 103 3.19 -2.13 -22.80
N ALA A 104 3.86 -2.18 -23.95
CA ALA A 104 3.60 -3.21 -24.93
C ALA A 104 3.95 -4.59 -24.35
N LEU A 105 2.99 -5.50 -24.34
CA LEU A 105 3.14 -6.86 -23.84
C LEU A 105 3.04 -7.86 -24.99
N ALA A 106 3.70 -8.99 -24.86
CA ALA A 106 3.56 -10.10 -25.78
C ALA A 106 2.16 -10.73 -25.67
N ALA A 107 1.75 -11.50 -26.66
CA ALA A 107 0.51 -12.29 -26.54
C ALA A 107 0.66 -13.33 -25.43
N GLY A 108 -0.37 -13.45 -24.60
CA GLY A 108 -0.40 -14.40 -23.46
C GLY A 108 -1.11 -13.84 -22.23
N VAL A 109 -1.08 -14.61 -21.17
CA VAL A 109 -1.66 -14.24 -19.86
C VAL A 109 -0.64 -13.45 -19.06
N HIS A 110 -1.06 -12.31 -18.54
CA HIS A 110 -0.25 -11.41 -17.74
C HIS A 110 -0.90 -11.15 -16.39
N GLU A 111 -0.08 -10.77 -15.42
CA GLU A 111 -0.54 -10.37 -14.09
C GLU A 111 0.01 -8.98 -13.74
N ALA A 112 -0.90 -8.07 -13.40
CA ALA A 112 -0.55 -6.76 -12.86
C ALA A 112 -0.84 -6.70 -11.36
N ARG A 113 0.05 -6.06 -10.62
CA ARG A 113 -0.10 -5.78 -9.18
C ARG A 113 0.21 -4.32 -8.91
N VAL A 114 -0.67 -3.66 -8.17
CA VAL A 114 -0.45 -2.28 -7.73
C VAL A 114 -0.14 -2.26 -6.26
N TYR A 115 0.90 -1.55 -5.89
CA TYR A 115 1.33 -1.40 -4.51
C TYR A 115 1.31 0.06 -4.09
N ALA A 116 0.81 0.33 -2.88
CA ALA A 116 1.00 1.60 -2.20
C ALA A 116 2.37 1.60 -1.50
N LEU A 117 3.13 2.68 -1.66
CA LEU A 117 4.43 2.84 -1.05
C LEU A 117 4.30 3.58 0.28
N HIS A 118 4.73 2.94 1.35
CA HIS A 118 4.92 3.57 2.64
C HIS A 118 6.40 3.85 2.87
N ARG A 119 6.71 5.10 3.25
CA ARG A 119 8.05 5.53 3.64
C ARG A 119 8.09 5.74 5.15
N SER A 120 8.98 5.05 5.84
CA SER A 120 9.22 5.18 7.28
C SER A 120 10.69 5.57 7.55
N GLY A 121 10.99 5.94 8.81
CA GLY A 121 12.36 6.22 9.23
C GLY A 121 13.02 7.36 8.44
N ASN A 122 12.40 8.53 8.35
CA ASN A 122 12.88 9.69 7.58
C ASN A 122 13.13 9.38 6.09
N GLY A 123 12.38 8.43 5.52
CA GLY A 123 12.49 8.04 4.14
C GLY A 123 13.54 6.97 3.83
N GLY A 124 14.20 6.43 4.87
CA GLY A 124 15.23 5.39 4.70
C GLY A 124 14.69 3.98 4.54
N ARG A 125 13.41 3.76 4.86
CA ARG A 125 12.75 2.45 4.72
C ARG A 125 11.52 2.57 3.85
N TYR A 126 11.33 1.56 3.00
CA TYR A 126 10.18 1.46 2.12
C TYR A 126 9.47 0.14 2.35
N THR A 127 8.14 0.20 2.45
CA THR A 127 7.29 -0.98 2.51
C THR A 127 6.22 -0.86 1.43
N LEU A 128 5.93 -1.96 0.76
CA LEU A 128 4.91 -2.04 -0.28
C LEU A 128 3.70 -2.79 0.26
N GLN A 129 2.52 -2.18 0.16
CA GLN A 129 1.26 -2.82 0.47
C GLN A 129 0.49 -3.04 -0.83
N LEU A 130 0.12 -4.29 -1.12
CA LEU A 130 -0.72 -4.63 -2.28
C LEU A 130 -2.09 -3.97 -2.15
N LEU A 131 -2.56 -3.34 -3.21
CA LEU A 131 -3.88 -2.73 -3.33
C LEU A 131 -4.82 -3.65 -4.09
N GLY A 132 -5.81 -4.19 -3.38
CA GLY A 132 -6.73 -5.17 -3.95
C GLY A 132 -6.08 -6.50 -4.30
N ASP A 133 -6.72 -7.24 -5.21
CA ASP A 133 -6.21 -8.51 -5.71
C ASP A 133 -5.31 -8.32 -6.93
N PRO A 134 -4.44 -9.31 -7.24
CA PRO A 134 -3.71 -9.32 -8.49
C PRO A 134 -4.66 -9.30 -9.70
N ILE A 135 -4.40 -8.42 -10.64
CA ILE A 135 -5.22 -8.22 -11.84
C ILE A 135 -4.68 -9.15 -12.94
N ARG A 136 -5.47 -10.12 -13.37
CA ARG A 136 -5.11 -11.03 -14.47
C ARG A 136 -5.85 -10.64 -15.71
N PHE A 137 -5.14 -10.60 -16.83
CA PHE A 137 -5.68 -10.28 -18.15
C PHE A 137 -4.91 -11.02 -19.23
N GLU A 138 -5.53 -11.17 -20.40
CA GLU A 138 -4.94 -11.83 -21.55
C GLU A 138 -4.72 -10.82 -22.67
N VAL A 139 -3.54 -10.87 -23.28
CA VAL A 139 -3.20 -10.13 -24.49
C VAL A 139 -3.28 -11.07 -25.67
N SER A 140 -4.14 -10.81 -26.62
CA SER A 140 -4.29 -11.60 -27.86
C SER A 140 -3.16 -11.28 -28.84
N ALA A 141 -2.99 -12.12 -29.86
CA ALA A 141 -1.97 -11.93 -30.89
C ALA A 141 -2.12 -10.62 -31.70
N ASP A 142 -3.34 -10.05 -31.74
CA ASP A 142 -3.65 -8.75 -32.35
C ASP A 142 -3.42 -7.57 -31.40
N GLY A 143 -2.95 -7.84 -30.18
CA GLY A 143 -2.72 -6.85 -29.14
C GLY A 143 -3.98 -6.39 -28.41
N SER A 144 -5.14 -7.02 -28.62
CA SER A 144 -6.36 -6.75 -27.85
C SER A 144 -6.26 -7.39 -26.46
N TRP A 145 -6.93 -6.76 -25.48
CA TRP A 145 -7.00 -7.24 -24.11
C TRP A 145 -8.34 -7.91 -23.82
N ARG A 146 -8.30 -8.91 -22.95
CA ARG A 146 -9.49 -9.61 -22.43
C ARG A 146 -9.35 -9.90 -20.94
#